data_03900211e278c34d801c438f90039e27
#
_entry.id   03900211e278c34d801c438f90039e27
#
_cell.length_a   1.000
_cell.length_b   1.000
_cell.length_c   1.000
_cell.angle_alpha   90.00
_cell.angle_beta   90.00
_cell.angle_gamma   90.00
#
_symmetry.space_group_name_H-M   'P 1'
#
loop_
_entity.id
_entity.type
_entity.pdbx_description
1 polymer ?
#
loop_
_entity_poly.entity_id
_entity_poly.type
_entity_poly.pdbx_seq_one_letter_code
_entity_poly.pdbx_strand_id
1 'polypeptide(L)'
;MIVLILQGSPRANGNTAWMAEEFKKAAEAAGHEVTLVNVAKKKIAGCLACEYCHNKGNGACIQKDDMQELYPLMAEAEALVLAGPIYYFTLSAQIQLPIQRMYCVNAPAKVKKMALLMSSYSPNVYDGAIAEFRDICNYWKVENMGFVSAKIDEQKTDTTLSMIQTLVQKL
;
A
#
# COMPACT_ATOMS: atom_id res chain seq x y z
N MET A 1 -4.18 16.61 -0.81
CA MET A 1 -3.01 15.82 -0.36
C MET A 1 -2.40 15.10 -1.55
N ILE A 2 -1.12 14.78 -1.46
CA ILE A 2 -0.44 13.88 -2.40
C ILE A 2 -0.64 12.44 -1.87
N VAL A 3 -1.35 11.61 -2.62
CA VAL A 3 -1.72 10.26 -2.24
C VAL A 3 -0.97 9.26 -3.12
N LEU A 4 -0.25 8.33 -2.51
CA LEU A 4 0.39 7.22 -3.21
C LEU A 4 -0.38 5.92 -2.94
N ILE A 5 -0.77 5.22 -3.99
CA ILE A 5 -1.40 3.90 -3.90
C ILE A 5 -0.41 2.86 -4.43
N LEU A 6 -0.02 1.91 -3.58
CA LEU A 6 0.76 0.74 -3.99
C LEU A 6 -0.18 -0.44 -4.20
N GLN A 7 -0.33 -0.87 -5.45
CA GLN A 7 -1.21 -1.97 -5.84
C GLN A 7 -0.37 -3.22 -6.13
N GLY A 8 -0.56 -4.28 -5.36
CA GLY A 8 0.25 -5.51 -5.39
C GLY A 8 -0.42 -6.72 -6.07
N SER A 9 -1.55 -6.53 -6.75
CA SER A 9 -2.15 -7.64 -7.50
C SER A 9 -1.46 -7.83 -8.86
N PRO A 10 -1.04 -9.05 -9.21
CA PRO A 10 -0.49 -9.34 -10.54
C PRO A 10 -1.58 -9.31 -11.64
N ARG A 11 -2.85 -9.40 -11.26
CA ARG A 11 -3.99 -9.37 -12.20
C ARG A 11 -4.38 -7.93 -12.49
N ALA A 12 -4.11 -7.45 -13.70
CA ALA A 12 -4.39 -6.06 -14.09
C ALA A 12 -5.87 -5.66 -13.92
N ASN A 13 -6.80 -6.57 -14.23
CA ASN A 13 -8.24 -6.36 -14.10
C ASN A 13 -8.82 -7.12 -12.89
N GLY A 14 -7.98 -7.43 -11.90
CA GLY A 14 -8.38 -8.13 -10.68
C GLY A 14 -9.16 -7.23 -9.72
N ASN A 15 -9.72 -7.85 -8.69
CA ASN A 15 -10.58 -7.16 -7.72
C ASN A 15 -9.80 -6.11 -6.91
N THR A 16 -8.59 -6.44 -6.47
CA THR A 16 -7.73 -5.44 -5.79
C THR A 16 -7.40 -4.26 -6.70
N ALA A 17 -7.10 -4.52 -7.99
CA ALA A 17 -6.82 -3.45 -8.95
C ALA A 17 -8.04 -2.54 -9.12
N TRP A 18 -9.24 -3.11 -9.21
CA TRP A 18 -10.48 -2.34 -9.26
C TRP A 18 -10.66 -1.48 -7.99
N MET A 19 -10.49 -2.05 -6.79
CA MET A 19 -10.59 -1.30 -5.53
C MET A 19 -9.61 -0.12 -5.48
N ALA A 20 -8.38 -0.33 -5.94
CA ALA A 20 -7.35 0.72 -6.00
C ALA A 20 -7.73 1.84 -6.99
N GLU A 21 -8.27 1.48 -8.15
CA GLU A 21 -8.75 2.44 -9.16
C GLU A 21 -9.97 3.22 -8.66
N GLU A 22 -10.93 2.58 -7.98
CA GLU A 22 -12.08 3.28 -7.41
C GLU A 22 -11.68 4.22 -6.27
N PHE A 23 -10.71 3.82 -5.43
CA PHE A 23 -10.13 4.71 -4.43
C PHE A 23 -9.46 5.92 -5.10
N LYS A 24 -8.66 5.69 -6.15
CA LYS A 24 -8.02 6.76 -6.92
C LYS A 24 -9.05 7.74 -7.47
N LYS A 25 -10.07 7.26 -8.19
CA LYS A 25 -11.12 8.11 -8.77
C LYS A 25 -11.84 8.95 -7.71
N ALA A 26 -12.19 8.33 -6.57
CA ALA A 26 -12.86 9.03 -5.48
C ALA A 26 -11.97 10.10 -4.84
N ALA A 27 -10.69 9.81 -4.65
CA ALA A 27 -9.74 10.76 -4.08
C ALA A 27 -9.43 11.91 -5.04
N GLU A 28 -9.28 11.65 -6.35
CA GLU A 28 -9.13 12.69 -7.38
C GLU A 28 -10.38 13.60 -7.46
N ALA A 29 -11.59 13.01 -7.39
CA ALA A 29 -12.84 13.76 -7.34
C ALA A 29 -12.95 14.65 -6.08
N ALA A 30 -12.31 14.26 -4.98
CA ALA A 30 -12.21 15.06 -3.76
C ALA A 30 -11.07 16.10 -3.79
N GLY A 31 -10.37 16.25 -4.92
CA GLY A 31 -9.33 17.26 -5.14
C GLY A 31 -7.92 16.85 -4.65
N HIS A 32 -7.67 15.55 -4.45
CA HIS A 32 -6.34 15.05 -4.11
C HIS A 32 -5.52 14.73 -5.37
N GLU A 33 -4.21 14.87 -5.30
CA GLU A 33 -3.28 14.40 -6.33
C GLU A 33 -2.94 12.92 -6.05
N VAL A 34 -3.25 12.01 -6.99
CA VAL A 34 -3.12 10.58 -6.76
C VAL A 34 -2.20 9.90 -7.76
N THR A 35 -1.17 9.24 -7.23
CA THR A 35 -0.30 8.35 -8.01
C THR A 35 -0.59 6.90 -7.64
N LEU A 36 -0.99 6.07 -8.62
CA LEU A 36 -1.17 4.64 -8.44
C LEU A 36 -0.04 3.88 -9.11
N VAL A 37 0.69 3.07 -8.34
CA VAL A 37 1.77 2.23 -8.83
C VAL A 37 1.42 0.75 -8.68
N ASN A 38 1.43 0.02 -9.79
CA ASN A 38 1.32 -1.43 -9.75
C ASN A 38 2.68 -2.06 -9.44
N VAL A 39 2.94 -2.30 -8.15
CA VAL A 39 4.20 -2.88 -7.68
C VAL A 39 4.36 -4.36 -8.06
N ALA A 40 3.27 -5.05 -8.44
CA ALA A 40 3.37 -6.42 -8.93
C ALA A 40 4.05 -6.54 -10.30
N LYS A 41 4.17 -5.44 -11.04
CA LYS A 41 4.91 -5.37 -12.30
C LYS A 41 6.35 -4.88 -12.15
N LYS A 42 6.75 -4.55 -10.92
CA LYS A 42 8.08 -4.04 -10.60
C LYS A 42 9.02 -5.16 -10.17
N LYS A 43 10.28 -5.05 -10.54
CA LYS A 43 11.34 -5.95 -10.09
C LYS A 43 11.94 -5.39 -8.80
N ILE A 44 11.36 -5.76 -7.67
CA ILE A 44 11.80 -5.33 -6.34
C ILE A 44 12.27 -6.58 -5.58
N ALA A 45 13.52 -6.58 -5.15
CA ALA A 45 14.06 -7.63 -4.29
C ALA A 45 13.84 -7.30 -2.80
N GLY A 46 13.84 -8.31 -1.93
CA GLY A 46 13.76 -8.13 -0.49
C GLY A 46 14.98 -7.39 0.09
N CYS A 47 14.87 -6.87 1.29
CA CYS A 47 15.96 -6.24 1.99
C CYS A 47 17.06 -7.28 2.31
N LEU A 48 18.32 -6.96 2.01
CA LEU A 48 19.48 -7.84 2.27
C LEU A 48 20.01 -7.74 3.70
N ALA A 49 19.45 -6.86 4.53
CA ALA A 49 19.95 -6.56 5.88
C ALA A 49 21.46 -6.22 5.91
N CYS A 50 21.99 -5.64 4.84
CA CYS A 50 23.41 -5.35 4.66
C CYS A 50 23.88 -4.08 5.38
N GLU A 51 22.97 -3.33 5.99
CA GLU A 51 23.20 -2.08 6.75
C GLU A 51 23.91 -0.96 5.95
N TYR A 52 24.08 -1.12 4.64
CA TYR A 52 24.72 -0.11 3.82
C TYR A 52 24.03 1.25 3.94
N CYS A 53 22.71 1.27 3.90
CA CYS A 53 21.90 2.50 3.98
C CYS A 53 22.09 3.27 5.28
N HIS A 54 22.29 2.58 6.40
CA HIS A 54 22.50 3.20 7.72
C HIS A 54 23.95 3.55 8.00
N ASN A 55 24.91 3.03 7.24
CA ASN A 55 26.34 3.29 7.43
C ASN A 55 26.91 4.22 6.36
N LYS A 56 27.01 3.73 5.11
CA LYS A 56 27.71 4.44 4.02
C LYS A 56 26.76 5.08 3.02
N GLY A 57 25.48 4.67 3.03
CA GLY A 57 24.49 5.03 2.01
C GLY A 57 23.71 6.30 2.30
N ASN A 58 23.85 6.92 3.49
CA ASN A 58 23.09 8.11 3.92
C ASN A 58 21.58 7.98 3.63
N GLY A 59 20.96 6.85 4.00
CA GLY A 59 19.57 6.54 3.73
C GLY A 59 19.30 5.94 2.35
N ALA A 60 20.29 5.85 1.46
CA ALA A 60 20.11 5.25 0.13
C ALA A 60 20.40 3.75 0.16
N CYS A 61 19.49 2.95 -0.43
CA CYS A 61 19.70 1.51 -0.57
C CYS A 61 20.76 1.20 -1.64
N ILE A 62 21.62 0.20 -1.38
CA ILE A 62 22.63 -0.25 -2.33
C ILE A 62 22.03 -0.98 -3.55
N GLN A 63 20.86 -1.60 -3.40
CA GLN A 63 20.21 -2.36 -4.46
C GLN A 63 19.68 -1.42 -5.55
N LYS A 64 20.01 -1.74 -6.81
CA LYS A 64 19.63 -0.96 -8.02
C LYS A 64 18.52 -1.69 -8.77
N ASP A 65 17.33 -1.70 -8.18
CA ASP A 65 16.11 -2.28 -8.72
C ASP A 65 14.98 -1.23 -8.82
N ASP A 66 13.78 -1.64 -9.22
CA ASP A 66 12.65 -0.72 -9.43
C ASP A 66 12.18 -0.02 -8.15
N MET A 67 12.67 -0.42 -6.96
CA MET A 67 12.42 0.31 -5.72
C MET A 67 12.99 1.74 -5.76
N GLN A 68 14.02 1.98 -6.59
CA GLN A 68 14.60 3.32 -6.74
C GLN A 68 13.59 4.33 -7.31
N GLU A 69 12.60 3.88 -8.08
CA GLU A 69 11.52 4.74 -8.59
C GLU A 69 10.46 5.03 -7.51
N LEU A 70 10.32 4.15 -6.52
CA LEU A 70 9.32 4.30 -5.46
C LEU A 70 9.78 5.20 -4.32
N TYR A 71 11.07 5.22 -3.99
CA TYR A 71 11.57 6.06 -2.89
C TYR A 71 11.18 7.53 -3.00
N PRO A 72 11.35 8.22 -4.15
CA PRO A 72 10.93 9.61 -4.27
C PRO A 72 9.40 9.77 -4.15
N LEU A 73 8.60 8.85 -4.70
CA LEU A 73 7.14 8.88 -4.57
C LEU A 73 6.70 8.72 -3.11
N MET A 74 7.32 7.79 -2.38
CA MET A 74 7.03 7.57 -0.96
C MET A 74 7.51 8.73 -0.09
N ALA A 75 8.59 9.41 -0.47
CA ALA A 75 9.09 10.59 0.27
C ALA A 75 8.17 11.81 0.13
N GLU A 76 7.49 11.97 -1.00
CA GLU A 76 6.60 13.10 -1.27
C GLU A 76 5.13 12.82 -0.84
N ALA A 77 4.73 11.55 -0.74
CA ALA A 77 3.37 11.19 -0.35
C ALA A 77 3.01 11.68 1.05
N GLU A 78 1.82 12.25 1.18
CA GLU A 78 1.21 12.65 2.47
C GLU A 78 0.24 11.58 2.99
N ALA A 79 -0.31 10.74 2.08
CA ALA A 79 -1.08 9.56 2.41
C ALA A 79 -0.61 8.36 1.58
N LEU A 80 -0.54 7.19 2.22
CA LEU A 80 -0.15 5.93 1.59
C LEU A 80 -1.28 4.90 1.68
N VAL A 81 -1.65 4.35 0.53
CA VAL A 81 -2.67 3.30 0.44
C VAL A 81 -2.01 2.00 -0.01
N LEU A 82 -2.15 0.97 0.78
CA LEU A 82 -1.71 -0.38 0.43
C LEU A 82 -2.90 -1.15 -0.13
N ALA A 83 -2.79 -1.67 -1.34
CA ALA A 83 -3.84 -2.46 -1.98
C ALA A 83 -3.29 -3.83 -2.40
N GLY A 84 -3.72 -4.90 -1.75
CA GLY A 84 -3.17 -6.24 -1.98
C GLY A 84 -4.20 -7.35 -1.87
N PRO A 85 -4.07 -8.42 -2.69
CA PRO A 85 -4.79 -9.66 -2.44
C PRO A 85 -4.20 -10.35 -1.21
N ILE A 86 -5.04 -11.11 -0.50
CA ILE A 86 -4.59 -11.92 0.63
C ILE A 86 -4.13 -13.29 0.15
N TYR A 87 -2.92 -13.66 0.56
CA TYR A 87 -2.34 -14.99 0.43
C TYR A 87 -1.87 -15.47 1.80
N TYR A 88 -2.40 -16.62 2.28
CA TYR A 88 -2.05 -17.18 3.58
C TYR A 88 -2.09 -16.15 4.71
N PHE A 89 -3.24 -15.42 4.80
CA PHE A 89 -3.57 -14.45 5.86
C PHE A 89 -2.77 -13.14 5.86
N THR A 90 -1.87 -12.92 4.90
CA THR A 90 -1.09 -11.68 4.76
C THR A 90 -1.27 -11.05 3.38
N LEU A 91 -0.82 -9.81 3.23
CA LEU A 91 -0.73 -9.18 1.91
C LEU A 91 0.25 -9.94 1.01
N SER A 92 0.02 -9.86 -0.29
CA SER A 92 0.91 -10.48 -1.29
C SER A 92 2.36 -10.05 -1.14
N ALA A 93 3.30 -10.93 -1.51
CA ALA A 93 4.74 -10.64 -1.48
C ALA A 93 5.09 -9.32 -2.19
N GLN A 94 4.36 -8.99 -3.26
CA GLN A 94 4.58 -7.76 -4.03
C GLN A 94 4.35 -6.48 -3.21
N ILE A 95 3.46 -6.49 -2.22
CA ILE A 95 3.28 -5.38 -1.27
C ILE A 95 4.32 -5.46 -0.15
N GLN A 96 4.65 -6.66 0.31
CA GLN A 96 5.64 -6.87 1.38
C GLN A 96 7.04 -6.35 1.00
N LEU A 97 7.43 -6.51 -0.26
CA LEU A 97 8.76 -6.10 -0.74
C LEU A 97 9.01 -4.59 -0.58
N PRO A 98 8.17 -3.67 -1.09
CA PRO A 98 8.38 -2.24 -0.87
C PRO A 98 8.29 -1.84 0.61
N ILE A 99 7.42 -2.49 1.43
CA ILE A 99 7.37 -2.23 2.88
C ILE A 99 8.72 -2.57 3.52
N GLN A 100 9.26 -3.77 3.29
CA GLN A 100 10.57 -4.17 3.83
C GLN A 100 11.70 -3.24 3.37
N ARG A 101 11.63 -2.75 2.15
CA ARG A 101 12.64 -1.86 1.56
C ARG A 101 12.58 -0.45 2.13
N MET A 102 11.48 -0.06 2.82
CA MET A 102 11.45 1.19 3.60
C MET A 102 12.40 1.19 4.78
N TYR A 103 12.94 0.05 5.17
CA TYR A 103 13.98 -0.04 6.20
C TYR A 103 15.13 0.96 6.00
N CYS A 104 15.49 1.28 4.77
CA CYS A 104 16.59 2.21 4.48
C CYS A 104 16.33 3.66 4.94
N VAL A 105 15.08 4.06 5.08
CA VAL A 105 14.65 5.40 5.52
C VAL A 105 13.80 5.38 6.79
N ASN A 106 13.59 4.19 7.38
CA ASN A 106 12.78 3.86 8.55
C ASN A 106 11.26 4.10 8.33
N ALA A 107 10.85 5.25 7.81
CA ALA A 107 9.47 5.58 7.50
C ALA A 107 9.39 6.63 6.38
N PRO A 108 8.30 6.71 5.62
CA PRO A 108 8.07 7.78 4.66
C PRO A 108 7.92 9.12 5.39
N ALA A 109 8.77 10.10 5.07
CA ALA A 109 8.95 11.31 5.89
C ALA A 109 7.70 12.21 5.98
N LYS A 110 6.87 12.26 4.92
CA LYS A 110 5.70 13.15 4.84
C LYS A 110 4.37 12.44 5.05
N VAL A 111 4.36 11.11 5.06
CA VAL A 111 3.12 10.32 5.23
C VAL A 111 2.55 10.55 6.62
N LYS A 112 1.30 11.00 6.67
CA LYS A 112 0.54 11.25 7.90
C LYS A 112 -0.61 10.26 8.09
N LYS A 113 -1.10 9.68 6.98
CA LYS A 113 -2.28 8.82 6.97
C LYS A 113 -2.03 7.58 6.12
N MET A 114 -2.59 6.45 6.54
CA MET A 114 -2.53 5.21 5.77
C MET A 114 -3.88 4.52 5.69
N ALA A 115 -4.16 3.90 4.55
CA ALA A 115 -5.34 3.06 4.32
C ALA A 115 -4.96 1.71 3.74
N LEU A 116 -5.83 0.71 3.93
CA LEU A 116 -5.60 -0.65 3.45
C LEU A 116 -6.81 -1.14 2.64
N LEU A 117 -6.56 -1.64 1.43
CA LEU A 117 -7.55 -2.27 0.55
C LEU A 117 -7.17 -3.74 0.33
N MET A 118 -8.07 -4.65 0.66
CA MET A 118 -7.80 -6.08 0.61
C MET A 118 -8.87 -6.83 -0.18
N SER A 119 -8.44 -7.80 -0.97
CA SER A 119 -9.35 -8.76 -1.59
C SER A 119 -8.92 -10.19 -1.34
N SER A 120 -9.88 -11.10 -1.24
CA SER A 120 -9.61 -12.52 -1.04
C SER A 120 -10.61 -13.40 -1.79
N TYR A 121 -10.32 -14.69 -1.87
CA TYR A 121 -11.27 -15.71 -2.29
C TYR A 121 -12.14 -16.15 -1.10
N SER A 122 -11.53 -16.37 0.07
CA SER A 122 -12.18 -16.89 1.27
C SER A 122 -12.56 -15.80 2.27
N PRO A 123 -13.61 -15.98 3.07
CA PRO A 123 -13.90 -15.11 4.20
C PRO A 123 -12.91 -15.33 5.36
N ASN A 124 -12.87 -14.38 6.32
CA ASN A 124 -12.16 -14.51 7.60
C ASN A 124 -10.65 -14.77 7.48
N VAL A 125 -10.00 -14.16 6.46
CA VAL A 125 -8.56 -14.37 6.20
C VAL A 125 -7.75 -13.06 6.32
N TYR A 126 -8.33 -12.00 6.88
CA TYR A 126 -7.76 -10.66 6.85
C TYR A 126 -6.98 -10.27 8.11
N ASP A 127 -7.18 -10.98 9.24
CA ASP A 127 -6.69 -10.55 10.55
C ASP A 127 -5.17 -10.35 10.59
N GLY A 128 -4.40 -11.23 9.95
CA GLY A 128 -2.96 -11.09 9.88
C GLY A 128 -2.52 -9.81 9.16
N ALA A 129 -3.13 -9.51 8.01
CA ALA A 129 -2.83 -8.30 7.24
C ALA A 129 -3.30 -7.03 7.98
N ILE A 130 -4.44 -7.09 8.67
CA ILE A 130 -4.95 -5.97 9.48
C ILE A 130 -4.02 -5.70 10.67
N ALA A 131 -3.56 -6.75 11.35
CA ALA A 131 -2.62 -6.62 12.46
C ALA A 131 -1.28 -6.02 12.01
N GLU A 132 -0.71 -6.54 10.92
CA GLU A 132 0.51 -5.99 10.31
C GLU A 132 0.35 -4.50 9.96
N PHE A 133 -0.73 -4.16 9.26
CA PHE A 133 -1.02 -2.78 8.86
C PHE A 133 -1.13 -1.84 10.06
N ARG A 134 -1.88 -2.24 11.09
CA ARG A 134 -1.99 -1.48 12.35
C ARG A 134 -0.62 -1.25 12.99
N ASP A 135 0.21 -2.29 13.06
CA ASP A 135 1.51 -2.21 13.72
C ASP A 135 2.50 -1.36 12.91
N ILE A 136 2.42 -1.38 11.57
CA ILE A 136 3.16 -0.45 10.70
C ILE A 136 2.72 1.01 10.97
N CYS A 137 1.41 1.28 11.00
CA CYS A 137 0.89 2.63 11.30
C CYS A 137 1.40 3.13 12.66
N ASN A 138 1.37 2.28 13.69
CA ASN A 138 1.86 2.61 15.01
C ASN A 138 3.36 2.88 15.02
N TYR A 139 4.15 2.05 14.35
CA TYR A 139 5.60 2.20 14.28
C TYR A 139 6.02 3.45 13.51
N TRP A 140 5.37 3.75 12.38
CA TRP A 140 5.62 4.95 11.59
C TRP A 140 4.96 6.20 12.17
N LYS A 141 4.13 6.06 13.23
CA LYS A 141 3.38 7.15 13.89
C LYS A 141 2.48 7.91 12.93
N VAL A 142 1.77 7.17 12.09
CA VAL A 142 0.82 7.68 11.10
C VAL A 142 -0.62 7.30 11.49
N GLU A 143 -1.59 8.11 11.09
CA GLU A 143 -3.00 7.83 11.32
C GLU A 143 -3.44 6.59 10.51
N ASN A 144 -4.04 5.62 11.21
CA ASN A 144 -4.70 4.50 10.59
C ASN A 144 -6.12 4.89 10.18
N MET A 145 -6.34 5.17 8.90
CA MET A 145 -7.66 5.53 8.35
C MET A 145 -8.65 4.35 8.38
N GLY A 146 -8.15 3.13 8.52
CA GLY A 146 -8.92 1.90 8.44
C GLY A 146 -8.68 1.13 7.15
N PHE A 147 -9.58 0.20 6.88
CA PHE A 147 -9.45 -0.69 5.72
C PHE A 147 -10.80 -0.97 5.05
N VAL A 148 -10.74 -1.42 3.80
CA VAL A 148 -11.84 -2.08 3.09
C VAL A 148 -11.37 -3.45 2.68
N SER A 149 -12.15 -4.48 3.02
CA SER A 149 -11.93 -5.86 2.59
C SER A 149 -13.14 -6.38 1.83
N ALA A 150 -12.90 -7.17 0.78
CA ALA A 150 -13.97 -7.77 0.00
C ALA A 150 -13.59 -9.20 -0.43
N LYS A 151 -14.40 -10.19 -0.04
CA LYS A 151 -14.28 -11.56 -0.56
C LYS A 151 -14.89 -11.65 -1.98
N ILE A 152 -14.72 -12.77 -2.66
CA ILE A 152 -15.02 -12.94 -4.07
C ILE A 152 -16.43 -12.48 -4.48
N ASP A 153 -17.45 -12.69 -3.65
CA ASP A 153 -18.85 -12.34 -3.95
C ASP A 153 -19.21 -10.88 -3.64
N GLU A 154 -18.34 -10.20 -2.88
CA GLU A 154 -18.53 -8.82 -2.41
C GLU A 154 -17.74 -7.81 -3.24
N GLN A 155 -16.86 -8.32 -4.10
CA GLN A 155 -15.98 -7.50 -4.91
C GLN A 155 -16.76 -6.84 -6.06
N LYS A 156 -16.42 -5.59 -6.38
CA LYS A 156 -17.06 -4.80 -7.44
C LYS A 156 -18.56 -4.57 -7.22
N THR A 157 -18.99 -4.49 -5.97
CA THR A 157 -20.36 -4.17 -5.59
C THR A 157 -20.50 -2.70 -5.19
N ASP A 158 -21.73 -2.17 -5.21
CA ASP A 158 -22.04 -0.81 -4.73
C ASP A 158 -21.71 -0.66 -3.24
N THR A 159 -21.87 -1.72 -2.45
CA THR A 159 -21.50 -1.73 -1.04
C THR A 159 -19.99 -1.51 -0.86
N THR A 160 -19.16 -2.27 -1.57
CA THR A 160 -17.71 -2.10 -1.52
C THR A 160 -17.27 -0.73 -2.03
N LEU A 161 -17.91 -0.24 -3.10
CA LEU A 161 -17.68 1.12 -3.60
C LEU A 161 -17.98 2.19 -2.54
N SER A 162 -19.14 2.08 -1.87
CA SER A 162 -19.52 3.00 -0.79
C SER A 162 -18.53 2.99 0.39
N MET A 163 -18.02 1.80 0.77
CA MET A 163 -16.99 1.67 1.80
C MET A 163 -15.69 2.36 1.39
N ILE A 164 -15.26 2.23 0.13
CA ILE A 164 -14.08 2.91 -0.41
C ILE A 164 -14.28 4.42 -0.38
N GLN A 165 -15.43 4.93 -0.82
CA GLN A 165 -15.76 6.36 -0.78
C GLN A 165 -15.75 6.92 0.65
N THR A 166 -16.30 6.17 1.61
CA THR A 166 -16.25 6.53 3.03
C THR A 166 -14.82 6.58 3.57
N LEU A 167 -13.95 5.66 3.12
CA LEU A 167 -12.54 5.66 3.51
C LEU A 167 -11.80 6.87 2.95
N VAL A 168 -12.10 7.26 1.70
CA VAL A 168 -11.53 8.47 1.05
C VAL A 168 -11.90 9.75 1.80
N GLN A 169 -13.09 9.86 2.39
CA GLN A 169 -13.51 11.04 3.16
C GLN A 169 -12.62 11.32 4.40
N LYS A 170 -11.76 10.37 4.78
CA LYS A 170 -10.81 10.55 5.88
C LYS A 170 -9.47 11.16 5.41
N LEU A 171 -9.24 11.30 4.09
CA LEU A 171 -8.09 12.02 3.55
C LEU A 171 -8.20 13.52 3.87
#